data_a68df0add3f44acbb9a18f24e7b7890b
#
_entry.id   a68df0add3f44acbb9a18f24e7b7890b
#
_cell.length_a   1.000
_cell.length_b   1.000
_cell.length_c   1.000
_cell.angle_alpha   90.00
_cell.angle_beta   90.00
_cell.angle_gamma   90.00
#
_symmetry.space_group_name_H-M   'P 1'
#
loop_
_entity.id
_entity.type
_entity.pdbx_description
1 polymer ?
#
loop_
_entity_poly.entity_id
_entity_poly.type
_entity_poly.pdbx_seq_one_letter_code
_entity_poly.pdbx_strand_id
1 'polypeptide(L)'
;MLTKVIAVGALAILVGCGAKSTGGSPSEATAEADASKPAAAAPAGFDNSKIAASETIPSGTRIHVRLDQSLNTVRSRAGEPFTATLEAPITVGERTVVPKGTPFRGHVTTSSASGRLKGRAALGITLDSFELNGKSYRVETSADSRVSAGHKKRNGVLIGGGAGLGAAIGALAGGGKGALIGAGAGAAAGTGGAAATGKENVAFAAETPLTFSLRAPVKI
;
A
#
# COMPACT_ATOMS: atom_id res chain seq x y z
N MET A 1 -11.51 -33.68 -26.82
CA MET A 1 -12.21 -33.02 -27.92
C MET A 1 -12.47 -31.60 -27.46
N LEU A 2 -11.92 -30.55 -27.91
CA LEU A 2 -11.56 -30.05 -29.24
C LEU A 2 -10.47 -28.98 -29.09
N THR A 3 -9.40 -29.20 -29.75
CA THR A 3 -8.25 -28.35 -30.02
C THR A 3 -8.68 -27.17 -30.92
N LYS A 4 -8.21 -25.96 -30.67
CA LYS A 4 -8.00 -24.97 -31.73
C LYS A 4 -6.79 -24.09 -31.45
N VAL A 5 -5.81 -24.37 -32.14
CA VAL A 5 -4.62 -23.79 -32.70
C VAL A 5 -4.98 -22.70 -33.73
N ILE A 6 -3.98 -21.85 -34.09
CA ILE A 6 -3.86 -20.94 -35.26
C ILE A 6 -3.98 -19.47 -34.81
N ALA A 7 -3.06 -18.55 -35.20
CA ALA A 7 -2.04 -18.53 -36.22
C ALA A 7 -1.01 -17.43 -35.94
N VAL A 8 0.17 -17.72 -36.43
CA VAL A 8 1.33 -16.92 -36.73
C VAL A 8 1.00 -15.85 -37.79
N GLY A 9 1.51 -14.63 -37.64
CA GLY A 9 1.53 -13.59 -38.64
C GLY A 9 2.83 -12.81 -38.54
N ALA A 10 3.83 -13.32 -39.22
CA ALA A 10 5.06 -12.59 -39.58
C ALA A 10 4.78 -11.73 -40.80
N LEU A 11 5.21 -10.48 -40.78
CA LEU A 11 5.49 -9.77 -42.04
C LEU A 11 6.70 -8.89 -41.86
N ALA A 12 7.65 -9.15 -42.70
CA ALA A 12 8.97 -8.58 -42.81
C ALA A 12 9.01 -7.43 -43.87
N ILE A 13 10.11 -6.67 -43.80
CA ILE A 13 10.83 -5.99 -44.89
C ILE A 13 10.32 -4.60 -45.29
N LEU A 14 11.18 -3.58 -45.12
CA LEU A 14 11.84 -2.93 -46.25
C LEU A 14 13.00 -2.03 -45.82
N VAL A 15 14.12 -2.38 -46.36
CA VAL A 15 15.40 -1.73 -46.55
C VAL A 15 15.22 -0.45 -47.39
N GLY A 16 15.89 0.62 -47.03
CA GLY A 16 16.03 1.85 -47.79
C GLY A 16 17.41 2.46 -47.61
N CYS A 17 18.27 2.17 -48.56
CA CYS A 17 19.66 2.60 -48.68
C CYS A 17 19.74 3.89 -49.49
N GLY A 18 20.79 4.71 -49.27
CA GLY A 18 21.25 5.76 -50.20
C GLY A 18 21.20 7.17 -49.58
N ALA A 19 22.17 8.05 -49.70
CA ALA A 19 23.36 8.11 -50.52
C ALA A 19 24.31 9.18 -49.96
N LYS A 20 25.58 8.99 -50.25
CA LYS A 20 26.74 9.89 -50.13
C LYS A 20 26.58 11.22 -50.85
N SER A 21 27.26 12.29 -50.31
CA SER A 21 27.93 13.34 -51.08
C SER A 21 28.80 14.13 -50.08
N THR A 22 30.06 13.99 -50.01
CA THR A 22 31.25 14.44 -50.75
C THR A 22 31.33 15.96 -50.92
N GLY A 23 32.36 16.57 -50.30
CA GLY A 23 33.19 17.56 -50.96
C GLY A 23 33.31 18.91 -50.26
N GLY A 24 34.54 19.28 -49.96
CA GLY A 24 35.00 20.66 -50.01
C GLY A 24 35.69 21.25 -48.80
N SER A 25 36.98 21.03 -48.71
CA SER A 25 38.00 21.93 -48.10
C SER A 25 38.76 22.56 -49.25
N PRO A 26 39.63 23.55 -49.15
CA PRO A 26 40.06 24.40 -48.06
C PRO A 26 40.14 25.93 -48.46
N SER A 27 40.46 26.83 -47.59
CA SER A 27 41.43 27.93 -47.92
C SER A 27 41.88 28.69 -46.67
N GLU A 28 43.18 28.78 -46.56
CA GLU A 28 44.01 29.65 -45.71
C GLU A 28 43.79 31.14 -45.96
N ALA A 29 44.04 31.92 -44.92
CA ALA A 29 44.88 33.14 -44.89
C ALA A 29 44.76 33.80 -43.51
N THR A 30 45.79 33.73 -42.71
CA THR A 30 46.86 34.68 -42.31
C THR A 30 46.40 36.12 -42.01
N ALA A 31 46.68 36.56 -40.80
CA ALA A 31 47.41 37.75 -40.32
C ALA A 31 46.89 38.15 -38.92
N GLU A 32 47.72 38.02 -37.95
CA GLU A 32 48.62 38.93 -37.19
C GLU A 32 47.92 40.03 -36.33
N ALA A 33 48.28 39.91 -35.06
CA ALA A 33 48.65 40.95 -34.08
C ALA A 33 47.58 41.94 -33.60
N ASP A 34 47.29 41.98 -32.33
CA ASP A 34 47.92 42.92 -31.41
C ASP A 34 47.56 42.64 -29.95
N ALA A 35 48.48 42.95 -29.10
CA ALA A 35 48.48 42.82 -27.66
C ALA A 35 47.52 43.82 -27.02
N SER A 36 46.75 43.35 -26.06
CA SER A 36 46.48 44.11 -24.82
C SER A 36 45.81 43.25 -23.76
N LYS A 37 46.61 42.87 -22.78
CA LYS A 37 46.12 42.38 -21.50
C LYS A 37 45.53 43.57 -20.72
N PRO A 38 44.36 43.39 -20.09
CA PRO A 38 44.36 43.55 -18.65
C PRO A 38 43.78 42.31 -17.95
N ALA A 39 44.41 42.01 -16.84
CA ALA A 39 43.99 41.07 -15.84
C ALA A 39 42.57 41.44 -15.36
N ALA A 40 41.62 40.55 -15.63
CA ALA A 40 40.34 40.61 -14.99
C ALA A 40 40.19 39.34 -14.15
N ALA A 41 40.05 39.58 -12.89
CA ALA A 41 39.60 38.78 -11.78
C ALA A 41 39.02 37.40 -12.17
N ALA A 42 39.63 36.36 -11.62
CA ALA A 42 39.00 35.08 -11.50
C ALA A 42 37.61 35.23 -10.84
N PRO A 43 36.53 34.75 -11.43
CA PRO A 43 35.28 34.64 -10.70
C PRO A 43 35.53 33.68 -9.55
N ALA A 44 35.25 34.19 -8.34
CA ALA A 44 35.22 33.43 -7.12
C ALA A 44 34.60 32.05 -7.40
N GLY A 45 35.36 31.03 -7.04
CA GLY A 45 34.88 29.66 -7.10
C GLY A 45 33.52 29.60 -6.39
N PHE A 46 32.50 29.29 -7.13
CA PHE A 46 31.28 28.80 -6.53
C PHE A 46 31.70 27.50 -5.86
N ASP A 47 31.78 27.54 -4.55
CA ASP A 47 31.99 26.39 -3.69
C ASP A 47 30.82 25.43 -3.94
N ASN A 48 30.95 24.54 -4.92
CA ASN A 48 30.01 23.49 -5.25
C ASN A 48 30.08 22.32 -4.24
N SER A 49 30.83 22.50 -3.16
CA SER A 49 30.93 21.52 -2.07
C SER A 49 29.75 21.52 -1.11
N LYS A 50 28.72 22.35 -1.36
CA LYS A 50 27.50 22.40 -0.52
C LYS A 50 26.31 21.69 -1.08
N ILE A 51 26.47 20.88 -2.14
CA ILE A 51 25.39 20.11 -2.77
C ILE A 51 25.64 18.61 -2.59
N ALA A 52 25.74 18.16 -1.38
CA ALA A 52 25.44 16.78 -0.99
C ALA A 52 25.35 16.68 0.53
N ALA A 53 24.59 17.54 1.16
CA ALA A 53 24.07 17.18 2.46
C ALA A 53 23.03 16.07 2.22
N SER A 54 23.47 14.82 2.28
CA SER A 54 22.56 13.69 2.36
C SER A 54 21.67 13.91 3.57
N GLU A 55 20.46 14.36 3.32
CA GLU A 55 19.52 14.66 4.38
C GLU A 55 18.99 13.34 4.92
N THR A 56 19.09 13.15 6.23
CA THR A 56 18.65 11.92 6.87
C THR A 56 17.34 12.17 7.57
N ILE A 57 16.29 11.44 7.18
CA ILE A 57 15.03 11.41 7.90
C ILE A 57 15.24 10.56 9.16
N PRO A 58 15.05 11.11 10.37
CA PRO A 58 15.26 10.37 11.60
C PRO A 58 14.20 9.28 11.80
N SER A 59 14.59 8.24 12.53
CA SER A 59 13.62 7.25 13.02
C SER A 59 12.58 7.92 13.93
N GLY A 60 11.36 7.37 13.96
CA GLY A 60 10.24 7.97 14.69
C GLY A 60 9.45 9.02 13.89
N THR A 61 9.95 9.45 12.72
CA THR A 61 9.20 10.37 11.85
C THR A 61 7.86 9.78 11.48
N ARG A 62 6.79 10.56 11.63
CA ARG A 62 5.44 10.18 11.22
C ARG A 62 5.24 10.43 9.74
N ILE A 63 4.75 9.42 9.06
CA ILE A 63 4.47 9.44 7.63
C ILE A 63 2.96 9.33 7.46
N HIS A 64 2.32 10.40 6.98
CA HIS A 64 0.90 10.45 6.70
C HIS A 64 0.68 10.16 5.23
N VAL A 65 0.06 9.04 4.93
CA VAL A 65 -0.25 8.63 3.56
C VAL A 65 -1.73 8.35 3.40
N ARG A 66 -2.19 8.41 2.17
CA ARG A 66 -3.54 8.07 1.75
C ARG A 66 -3.45 6.88 0.80
N LEU A 67 -4.26 5.86 1.03
CA LEU A 67 -4.30 4.68 0.17
C LEU A 67 -4.89 5.02 -1.19
N ASP A 68 -4.24 4.59 -2.27
CA ASP A 68 -4.75 4.78 -3.63
C ASP A 68 -5.76 3.70 -4.02
N GLN A 69 -5.77 2.58 -3.32
CA GLN A 69 -6.64 1.42 -3.57
C GLN A 69 -7.26 0.86 -2.30
N SER A 70 -8.40 0.19 -2.42
CA SER A 70 -9.01 -0.51 -1.29
C SER A 70 -8.35 -1.87 -1.04
N LEU A 71 -8.06 -2.16 0.22
CA LEU A 71 -7.54 -3.45 0.68
C LEU A 71 -8.57 -4.11 1.59
N ASN A 72 -8.78 -5.41 1.46
CA ASN A 72 -9.71 -6.14 2.31
C ASN A 72 -9.32 -7.60 2.50
N THR A 73 -9.71 -8.20 3.62
CA THR A 73 -9.37 -9.59 3.99
C THR A 73 -9.98 -10.67 3.09
N VAL A 74 -10.88 -10.32 2.17
CA VAL A 74 -11.49 -11.26 1.22
C VAL A 74 -10.64 -11.42 -0.03
N ARG A 75 -10.08 -10.33 -0.52
CA ARG A 75 -9.35 -10.26 -1.79
C ARG A 75 -7.85 -10.17 -1.60
N SER A 76 -7.41 -9.36 -0.62
CA SER A 76 -5.99 -9.11 -0.39
C SER A 76 -5.33 -10.26 0.36
N ARG A 77 -4.10 -10.59 -0.03
CA ARG A 77 -3.28 -11.64 0.58
C ARG A 77 -2.04 -11.04 1.23
N ALA A 78 -1.48 -11.77 2.20
CA ALA A 78 -0.17 -11.41 2.73
C ALA A 78 0.89 -11.42 1.60
N GLY A 79 1.74 -10.40 1.57
CA GLY A 79 2.71 -10.15 0.50
C GLY A 79 2.17 -9.37 -0.70
N GLU A 80 0.86 -9.08 -0.78
CA GLU A 80 0.28 -8.30 -1.88
C GLU A 80 0.76 -6.85 -1.82
N PRO A 81 1.33 -6.30 -2.90
CA PRO A 81 1.78 -4.92 -2.94
C PRO A 81 0.60 -3.94 -3.06
N PHE A 82 0.78 -2.76 -2.48
CA PHE A 82 -0.14 -1.65 -2.66
C PHE A 82 0.61 -0.33 -2.83
N THR A 83 -0.12 0.68 -3.30
CA THR A 83 0.37 2.04 -3.44
C THR A 83 -0.39 2.98 -2.51
N ALA A 84 0.31 4.02 -2.07
CA ALA A 84 -0.24 5.08 -1.25
C ALA A 84 0.46 6.39 -1.59
N THR A 85 -0.24 7.49 -1.46
CA THR A 85 0.28 8.84 -1.76
C THR A 85 0.51 9.61 -0.47
N LEU A 86 1.65 10.30 -0.36
CA LEU A 86 1.99 11.12 0.80
C LEU A 86 1.02 12.29 0.94
N GLU A 87 0.33 12.38 2.07
CA GLU A 87 -0.68 13.42 2.32
C GLU A 87 -0.06 14.71 2.91
N ALA A 88 0.93 14.56 3.78
CA ALA A 88 1.64 15.68 4.39
C ALA A 88 3.13 15.60 4.06
N PRO A 89 3.81 16.71 3.72
CA PRO A 89 5.23 16.69 3.41
C PRO A 89 6.03 16.22 4.62
N ILE A 90 7.14 15.51 4.38
CA ILE A 90 8.09 15.16 5.43
C ILE A 90 9.14 16.25 5.52
N THR A 91 9.24 16.88 6.68
CA THR A 91 10.20 17.94 6.96
C THR A 91 11.25 17.47 7.95
N VAL A 92 12.50 17.90 7.75
CA VAL A 92 13.60 17.71 8.70
C VAL A 92 14.12 19.09 9.05
N GLY A 93 13.90 19.52 10.28
CA GLY A 93 14.10 20.93 10.66
C GLY A 93 13.13 21.83 9.88
N GLU A 94 13.67 22.83 9.21
CA GLU A 94 12.87 23.77 8.39
C GLU A 94 12.78 23.39 6.91
N ARG A 95 13.37 22.26 6.51
CA ARG A 95 13.42 21.83 5.11
C ARG A 95 12.41 20.72 4.82
N THR A 96 11.67 20.87 3.73
CA THR A 96 10.88 19.79 3.16
C THR A 96 11.78 18.84 2.39
N VAL A 97 11.89 17.60 2.89
CA VAL A 97 12.74 16.56 2.33
C VAL A 97 11.97 15.69 1.35
N VAL A 98 10.71 15.39 1.70
CA VAL A 98 9.79 14.64 0.81
C VAL A 98 8.53 15.47 0.62
N PRO A 99 8.22 15.92 -0.60
CA PRO A 99 7.04 16.74 -0.86
C PRO A 99 5.76 15.92 -0.77
N LYS A 100 4.65 16.59 -0.47
CA LYS A 100 3.30 16.02 -0.59
C LYS A 100 3.08 15.48 -2.01
N GLY A 101 2.34 14.37 -2.12
CA GLY A 101 2.07 13.72 -3.40
C GLY A 101 3.11 12.68 -3.80
N THR A 102 4.16 12.49 -3.02
CA THR A 102 5.18 11.46 -3.28
C THR A 102 4.55 10.07 -3.18
N PRO A 103 4.73 9.19 -4.20
CA PRO A 103 4.20 7.84 -4.17
C PRO A 103 5.02 6.94 -3.24
N PHE A 104 4.31 6.22 -2.40
CA PHE A 104 4.82 5.16 -1.52
C PHE A 104 4.36 3.80 -2.01
N ARG A 105 5.20 2.79 -1.83
CA ARG A 105 4.86 1.39 -2.03
C ARG A 105 4.97 0.64 -0.72
N GLY A 106 4.05 -0.26 -0.51
CA GLY A 106 4.02 -1.12 0.65
C GLY A 106 3.44 -2.48 0.31
N HIS A 107 3.37 -3.34 1.32
CA HIS A 107 2.74 -4.64 1.17
C HIS A 107 1.84 -4.98 2.36
N VAL A 108 0.94 -5.91 2.13
CA VAL A 108 0.08 -6.48 3.16
C VAL A 108 0.91 -7.45 4.00
N THR A 109 1.08 -7.17 5.29
CA THR A 109 1.84 -8.04 6.21
C THR A 109 1.00 -9.21 6.70
N THR A 110 -0.29 -8.97 6.93
CA THR A 110 -1.22 -9.97 7.45
C THR A 110 -2.56 -9.80 6.78
N SER A 111 -3.12 -10.89 6.28
CA SER A 111 -4.50 -10.96 5.80
C SER A 111 -5.12 -12.25 6.31
N SER A 112 -6.04 -12.12 7.25
CA SER A 112 -6.77 -13.24 7.85
C SER A 112 -8.25 -12.96 7.81
N ALA A 113 -9.00 -13.81 7.13
CA ALA A 113 -10.46 -13.74 7.13
C ALA A 113 -11.03 -14.30 8.45
N SER A 114 -12.15 -13.75 8.91
CA SER A 114 -12.82 -14.31 10.06
C SER A 114 -13.53 -15.63 9.70
N GLY A 115 -13.52 -16.59 10.65
CA GLY A 115 -14.42 -17.75 10.57
C GLY A 115 -15.86 -17.35 10.87
N ARG A 116 -16.80 -18.26 10.63
CA ARG A 116 -18.25 -18.03 10.86
C ARG A 116 -18.60 -17.92 12.35
N LEU A 117 -18.00 -18.75 13.18
CA LEU A 117 -18.27 -18.83 14.63
C LEU A 117 -17.12 -18.39 15.48
N LYS A 118 -15.88 -18.55 15.00
CA LYS A 118 -14.63 -18.26 15.71
C LYS A 118 -13.65 -17.57 14.78
N GLY A 119 -12.68 -16.86 15.37
CA GLY A 119 -11.65 -16.14 14.65
C GLY A 119 -12.02 -14.67 14.43
N ARG A 120 -11.00 -13.85 14.29
CA ARG A 120 -11.13 -12.43 13.93
C ARG A 120 -10.53 -12.20 12.57
N ALA A 121 -11.15 -11.37 11.78
CA ALA A 121 -10.47 -10.87 10.59
C ALA A 121 -9.38 -9.88 11.03
N ALA A 122 -8.23 -9.97 10.41
CA ALA A 122 -7.11 -9.07 10.63
C ALA A 122 -6.48 -8.70 9.29
N LEU A 123 -6.23 -7.42 9.10
CA LEU A 123 -5.55 -6.88 7.93
C LEU A 123 -4.45 -5.94 8.42
N GLY A 124 -3.20 -6.29 8.15
CA GLY A 124 -2.03 -5.50 8.49
C GLY A 124 -1.30 -5.06 7.22
N ILE A 125 -0.76 -3.85 7.23
CA ILE A 125 -0.04 -3.25 6.11
C ILE A 125 1.19 -2.51 6.60
N THR A 126 2.21 -2.40 5.76
CA THR A 126 3.45 -1.65 6.01
C THR A 126 3.93 -0.95 4.75
N LEU A 127 4.76 0.08 4.88
CA LEU A 127 5.40 0.75 3.76
C LEU A 127 6.85 0.25 3.63
N ASP A 128 7.30 0.05 2.39
CA ASP A 128 8.62 -0.51 2.05
C ASP A 128 9.53 0.48 1.36
N SER A 129 8.97 1.38 0.53
CA SER A 129 9.73 2.34 -0.24
C SER A 129 8.90 3.53 -0.68
N PHE A 130 9.58 4.61 -1.06
CA PHE A 130 8.97 5.73 -1.78
C PHE A 130 9.86 6.14 -2.95
N GLU A 131 9.26 6.81 -3.93
CA GLU A 131 9.96 7.33 -5.09
C GLU A 131 10.09 8.84 -5.02
N LEU A 132 11.32 9.34 -5.09
CA LEU A 132 11.61 10.77 -5.09
C LEU A 132 12.60 11.09 -6.20
N ASN A 133 12.24 12.01 -7.09
CA ASN A 133 13.08 12.43 -8.21
C ASN A 133 13.59 11.25 -9.08
N GLY A 134 12.73 10.25 -9.32
CA GLY A 134 13.07 9.04 -10.10
C GLY A 134 13.96 8.04 -9.36
N LYS A 135 14.23 8.26 -8.07
CA LYS A 135 15.03 7.37 -7.23
C LYS A 135 14.17 6.71 -6.17
N SER A 136 14.34 5.41 -5.99
CA SER A 136 13.59 4.64 -4.97
C SER A 136 14.40 4.58 -3.69
N TYR A 137 13.76 4.95 -2.59
CA TYR A 137 14.34 4.92 -1.24
C TYR A 137 13.60 3.87 -0.41
N ARG A 138 14.34 2.93 0.16
CA ARG A 138 13.77 1.92 1.05
C ARG A 138 13.48 2.52 2.42
N VAL A 139 12.34 2.17 2.97
CA VAL A 139 11.90 2.55 4.32
C VAL A 139 11.48 1.34 5.11
N GLU A 140 11.70 1.39 6.41
CA GLU A 140 11.13 0.43 7.35
C GLU A 140 10.17 1.19 8.26
N THR A 141 8.88 0.81 8.20
CA THR A 141 7.85 1.48 8.98
C THR A 141 7.19 0.55 10.00
N SER A 142 6.47 1.14 10.94
CA SER A 142 5.52 0.39 11.77
C SER A 142 4.43 -0.20 10.88
N ALA A 143 3.91 -1.35 11.26
CA ALA A 143 2.71 -1.88 10.60
C ALA A 143 1.47 -1.17 11.16
N ASP A 144 0.55 -0.79 10.29
CA ASP A 144 -0.83 -0.47 10.68
C ASP A 144 -1.70 -1.71 10.52
N SER A 145 -2.54 -2.00 11.51
CA SER A 145 -3.37 -3.19 11.49
C SER A 145 -4.76 -2.91 12.00
N ARG A 146 -5.75 -3.43 11.28
CA ARG A 146 -7.15 -3.44 11.70
C ARG A 146 -7.59 -4.87 11.99
N VAL A 147 -8.29 -5.04 13.09
CA VAL A 147 -8.83 -6.32 13.54
C VAL A 147 -10.32 -6.18 13.75
N SER A 148 -11.10 -7.14 13.25
CA SER A 148 -12.55 -7.14 13.47
C SER A 148 -12.92 -7.34 14.92
N ALA A 149 -14.15 -6.95 15.28
CA ALA A 149 -14.73 -7.29 16.56
C ALA A 149 -14.82 -8.82 16.73
N GLY A 150 -14.64 -9.31 17.94
CA GLY A 150 -14.76 -10.76 18.20
C GLY A 150 -16.22 -11.21 18.23
N HIS A 151 -16.48 -12.43 17.77
CA HIS A 151 -17.83 -13.02 17.71
C HIS A 151 -18.45 -13.33 19.09
N LYS A 152 -17.69 -13.23 20.20
CA LYS A 152 -18.14 -13.68 21.53
C LYS A 152 -19.46 -13.03 21.97
N LYS A 153 -19.55 -11.69 21.90
CA LYS A 153 -20.79 -10.98 22.32
C LYS A 153 -21.96 -11.34 21.43
N ARG A 154 -21.79 -11.33 20.13
CA ARG A 154 -22.84 -11.66 19.16
C ARG A 154 -23.30 -13.11 19.30
N ASN A 155 -22.38 -14.05 19.36
CA ASN A 155 -22.71 -15.46 19.54
C ASN A 155 -23.40 -15.69 20.90
N GLY A 156 -22.96 -15.01 21.96
CA GLY A 156 -23.62 -15.05 23.27
C GLY A 156 -25.09 -14.60 23.20
N VAL A 157 -25.34 -13.50 22.49
CA VAL A 157 -26.71 -12.97 22.31
C VAL A 157 -27.56 -13.89 21.43
N LEU A 158 -27.02 -14.37 20.30
CA LEU A 158 -27.79 -15.21 19.38
C LEU A 158 -28.05 -16.61 19.94
N ILE A 159 -27.05 -17.26 20.50
CA ILE A 159 -27.17 -18.61 21.06
C ILE A 159 -27.88 -18.58 22.41
N GLY A 160 -27.46 -17.70 23.33
CA GLY A 160 -28.04 -17.57 24.65
C GLY A 160 -29.44 -17.00 24.60
N GLY A 161 -29.68 -15.99 23.76
CA GLY A 161 -31.03 -15.43 23.54
C GLY A 161 -31.95 -16.44 22.88
N GLY A 162 -31.48 -17.18 21.86
CA GLY A 162 -32.25 -18.25 21.23
C GLY A 162 -32.63 -19.36 22.23
N ALA A 163 -31.67 -19.80 23.05
CA ALA A 163 -31.89 -20.78 24.11
C ALA A 163 -32.89 -20.27 25.15
N GLY A 164 -32.76 -19.05 25.60
CA GLY A 164 -33.63 -18.43 26.61
C GLY A 164 -35.07 -18.27 26.12
N LEU A 165 -35.26 -17.74 24.92
CA LEU A 165 -36.57 -17.60 24.33
C LEU A 165 -37.22 -19.00 24.06
N GLY A 166 -36.45 -19.95 23.52
CA GLY A 166 -36.91 -21.32 23.31
C GLY A 166 -37.30 -22.02 24.61
N ALA A 167 -36.52 -21.82 25.68
CA ALA A 167 -36.86 -22.36 27.02
C ALA A 167 -38.15 -21.77 27.58
N ALA A 168 -38.35 -20.46 27.45
CA ALA A 168 -39.55 -19.77 27.94
C ALA A 168 -40.82 -20.29 27.21
N ILE A 169 -40.77 -20.36 25.87
CA ILE A 169 -41.90 -20.89 25.07
C ILE A 169 -42.15 -22.37 25.37
N GLY A 170 -41.06 -23.16 25.47
CA GLY A 170 -41.15 -24.60 25.79
C GLY A 170 -41.69 -24.87 27.16
N ALA A 171 -41.34 -24.00 28.19
CA ALA A 171 -41.87 -24.09 29.53
C ALA A 171 -43.41 -23.90 29.60
N LEU A 172 -43.90 -22.92 28.80
CA LEU A 172 -45.34 -22.65 28.74
C LEU A 172 -46.12 -23.85 28.13
N ALA A 173 -45.56 -24.54 27.16
CA ALA A 173 -46.18 -25.61 26.41
C ALA A 173 -46.05 -26.97 27.12
N GLY A 174 -44.94 -27.27 27.82
CA GLY A 174 -44.65 -28.61 28.39
C GLY A 174 -43.92 -28.59 29.73
N GLY A 175 -44.00 -27.49 30.46
CA GLY A 175 -43.36 -27.36 31.77
C GLY A 175 -41.82 -27.54 31.69
N GLY A 176 -41.23 -28.16 32.71
CA GLY A 176 -39.77 -28.33 32.78
C GLY A 176 -39.18 -29.17 31.64
N LYS A 177 -39.87 -30.20 31.18
CA LYS A 177 -39.44 -31.03 30.04
C LYS A 177 -39.49 -30.21 28.73
N GLY A 178 -40.56 -29.43 28.54
CA GLY A 178 -40.71 -28.54 27.39
C GLY A 178 -39.66 -27.45 27.35
N ALA A 179 -39.26 -26.89 28.55
CA ALA A 179 -38.21 -25.92 28.63
C ALA A 179 -36.85 -26.44 28.14
N LEU A 180 -36.50 -27.67 28.50
CA LEU A 180 -35.24 -28.29 28.06
C LEU A 180 -35.21 -28.52 26.54
N ILE A 181 -36.31 -28.99 25.96
CA ILE A 181 -36.43 -29.20 24.51
C ILE A 181 -36.41 -27.87 23.78
N GLY A 182 -37.13 -26.87 24.29
CA GLY A 182 -37.20 -25.54 23.71
C GLY A 182 -35.84 -24.81 23.79
N ALA A 183 -35.12 -24.97 24.90
CA ALA A 183 -33.77 -24.42 25.04
C ALA A 183 -32.79 -25.01 24.02
N GLY A 184 -32.86 -26.35 23.83
CA GLY A 184 -32.03 -27.06 22.86
C GLY A 184 -32.32 -26.62 21.42
N ALA A 185 -33.58 -26.58 21.02
CA ALA A 185 -33.99 -26.11 19.72
C ALA A 185 -33.64 -24.66 19.46
N GLY A 186 -33.86 -23.78 20.45
CA GLY A 186 -33.52 -22.36 20.37
C GLY A 186 -32.03 -22.12 20.31
N ALA A 187 -31.21 -22.89 21.05
CA ALA A 187 -29.77 -22.84 20.97
C ALA A 187 -29.25 -23.28 19.59
N ALA A 188 -29.85 -24.36 19.02
CA ALA A 188 -29.52 -24.85 17.68
C ALA A 188 -29.83 -23.78 16.60
N ALA A 189 -31.02 -23.18 16.66
CA ALA A 189 -31.43 -22.10 15.77
C ALA A 189 -30.53 -20.87 15.92
N GLY A 190 -30.21 -20.46 17.15
CA GLY A 190 -29.29 -19.38 17.46
C GLY A 190 -27.88 -19.63 16.94
N THR A 191 -27.39 -20.88 17.04
CA THR A 191 -26.10 -21.29 16.49
C THR A 191 -26.11 -21.22 14.95
N GLY A 192 -27.16 -21.72 14.32
CA GLY A 192 -27.36 -21.61 12.87
C GLY A 192 -27.35 -20.15 12.41
N GLY A 193 -28.11 -19.29 13.08
CA GLY A 193 -28.11 -17.85 12.82
C GLY A 193 -26.73 -17.19 13.00
N ALA A 194 -26.04 -17.57 14.08
CA ALA A 194 -24.68 -17.09 14.32
C ALA A 194 -23.70 -17.52 13.22
N ALA A 195 -23.83 -18.76 12.73
CA ALA A 195 -23.01 -19.28 11.65
C ALA A 195 -23.34 -18.63 10.31
N ALA A 196 -24.62 -18.38 10.01
CA ALA A 196 -25.03 -17.75 8.76
C ALA A 196 -24.54 -16.32 8.65
N THR A 197 -24.55 -15.56 9.76
CA THR A 197 -24.19 -14.13 9.80
C THR A 197 -22.76 -13.87 10.22
N GLY A 198 -21.97 -14.91 10.51
CA GLY A 198 -20.71 -14.82 11.26
C GLY A 198 -19.47 -14.33 10.50
N LYS A 199 -19.54 -14.12 9.20
CA LYS A 199 -18.37 -13.63 8.45
C LYS A 199 -18.22 -12.14 8.65
N GLU A 200 -17.13 -11.73 9.26
CA GLU A 200 -16.71 -10.34 9.32
C GLU A 200 -15.50 -10.12 8.42
N ASN A 201 -15.50 -9.02 7.70
CA ASN A 201 -14.40 -8.61 6.86
C ASN A 201 -13.80 -7.32 7.42
N VAL A 202 -12.49 -7.19 7.34
CA VAL A 202 -11.79 -5.95 7.62
C VAL A 202 -11.32 -5.37 6.29
N ALA A 203 -11.51 -4.08 6.14
CA ALA A 203 -11.07 -3.37 4.96
C ALA A 203 -10.48 -2.00 5.33
N PHE A 204 -9.50 -1.58 4.53
CA PHE A 204 -9.12 -0.20 4.36
C PHE A 204 -9.75 0.27 3.04
N ALA A 205 -10.58 1.28 3.10
CA ALA A 205 -11.13 1.88 1.88
C ALA A 205 -10.03 2.64 1.13
N ALA A 206 -10.19 2.81 -0.17
CA ALA A 206 -9.40 3.78 -0.91
C ALA A 206 -9.56 5.16 -0.26
N GLU A 207 -8.58 6.02 -0.41
CA GLU A 207 -8.53 7.36 0.17
C GLU A 207 -8.49 7.40 1.71
N THR A 208 -8.32 6.24 2.39
CA THR A 208 -8.18 6.21 3.85
C THR A 208 -6.85 6.82 4.26
N PRO A 209 -6.86 7.86 5.13
CA PRO A 209 -5.63 8.38 5.70
C PRO A 209 -5.05 7.39 6.71
N LEU A 210 -3.76 7.16 6.63
CA LEU A 210 -3.00 6.25 7.48
C LEU A 210 -1.74 6.94 7.99
N THR A 211 -1.33 6.58 9.20
CA THR A 211 -0.12 7.12 9.80
C THR A 211 0.83 5.99 10.15
N PHE A 212 2.01 6.05 9.56
CA PHE A 212 3.10 5.12 9.85
C PHE A 212 4.21 5.86 10.60
N SER A 213 4.98 5.12 11.39
CA SER A 213 6.19 5.65 12.02
C SER A 213 7.41 4.97 11.42
N LEU A 214 8.40 5.76 11.04
CA LEU A 214 9.67 5.27 10.51
C LEU A 214 10.45 4.56 11.62
N ARG A 215 10.91 3.32 11.37
CA ARG A 215 11.66 2.52 12.36
C ARG A 215 13.17 2.74 12.27
N ALA A 216 13.67 2.96 11.07
CA ALA A 216 15.09 3.18 10.80
C ALA A 216 15.29 4.53 10.08
N PRO A 217 16.41 5.22 10.31
CA PRO A 217 16.71 6.48 9.60
C PRO A 217 16.92 6.21 8.12
N VAL A 218 16.47 7.13 7.26
CA VAL A 218 16.60 7.05 5.80
C VAL A 218 17.43 8.21 5.29
N LYS A 219 18.50 7.89 4.55
CA LYS A 219 19.33 8.87 3.84
C LYS A 219 18.77 9.11 2.44
N ILE A 220 18.61 10.37 2.10
CA ILE A 220 18.10 10.80 0.79
C ILE A 220 19.19 11.46 -0.02
#